data_e6d7b9d284de29edb5e96fb10e7ee6ab
#
_entry.id   e6d7b9d284de29edb5e96fb10e7ee6ab
#
_cell.length_a   1.000
_cell.length_b   1.000
_cell.length_c   1.000
_cell.angle_alpha   90.00
_cell.angle_beta   90.00
_cell.angle_gamma   90.00
#
_symmetry.space_group_name_H-M   'P 1'
#
loop_
_entity.id
_entity.type
_entity.pdbx_description
1 polymer ?
#
loop_
_entity_poly.entity_id
_entity_poly.type
_entity_poly.pdbx_seq_one_letter_code
_entity_poly.pdbx_strand_id
1 'polypeptide(L)'
;MSKKQLFTLEFKVRCSPSILYEFLSTPAGLQEWFADKVDEWEGVYSFSWGGATPDKAEIVDQEQDKFIRFHWTHTEKGEYFEFKIAKTEISSQTILIISDFAEKNEIKDQSQLWESQVKDLFHRLGS
;
A
#
# COMPACT_ATOMS: atom_id res chain seq x y z
N MET A 1 7.62 -6.54 24.25
CA MET A 1 6.41 -6.02 23.63
C MET A 1 6.76 -4.90 22.66
N SER A 2 6.56 -5.08 21.39
CA SER A 2 6.82 -4.01 20.43
C SER A 2 5.71 -2.96 20.53
N LYS A 3 6.11 -1.70 20.51
CA LYS A 3 5.16 -0.59 20.52
C LYS A 3 5.21 0.09 19.18
N LYS A 4 4.37 -0.36 18.27
CA LYS A 4 4.28 0.23 16.95
C LYS A 4 3.37 1.44 16.96
N GLN A 5 3.71 2.41 16.12
CA GLN A 5 2.94 3.63 15.94
C GLN A 5 2.46 3.72 14.51
N LEU A 6 1.30 4.29 14.34
CA LEU A 6 0.78 4.59 13.00
C LEU A 6 1.55 5.77 12.42
N PHE A 7 1.99 5.66 11.18
CA PHE A 7 2.55 6.78 10.44
C PHE A 7 1.93 6.85 9.06
N THR A 8 1.98 8.02 8.46
CA THR A 8 1.28 8.29 7.20
C THR A 8 2.20 9.06 6.26
N LEU A 9 2.18 8.65 4.98
CA LEU A 9 2.95 9.31 3.93
C LEU A 9 2.00 9.75 2.82
N GLU A 10 2.27 10.88 2.20
CA GLU A 10 1.45 11.41 1.11
C GLU A 10 2.27 11.65 -0.13
N PHE A 11 1.69 11.29 -1.28
CA PHE A 11 2.34 11.42 -2.58
C PHE A 11 1.36 11.98 -3.60
N LYS A 12 1.81 12.94 -4.39
CA LYS A 12 1.02 13.47 -5.51
C LYS A 12 1.17 12.52 -6.69
N VAL A 13 0.04 12.13 -7.29
CA VAL A 13 0.02 11.14 -8.37
C VAL A 13 -0.70 11.71 -9.58
N ARG A 14 -0.12 11.54 -10.76
CA ARG A 14 -0.70 12.02 -12.01
C ARG A 14 -1.50 10.92 -12.70
N CYS A 15 -2.64 10.58 -12.13
CA CYS A 15 -3.58 9.66 -12.77
C CYS A 15 -4.93 9.78 -12.09
N SER A 16 -5.95 9.18 -12.71
CA SER A 16 -7.29 9.19 -12.12
C SER A 16 -7.36 8.26 -10.92
N PRO A 17 -8.28 8.52 -9.98
CA PRO A 17 -8.47 7.62 -8.84
C PRO A 17 -8.77 6.17 -9.23
N SER A 18 -9.54 5.95 -10.28
CA SER A 18 -9.89 4.57 -10.67
C SER A 18 -8.69 3.81 -11.21
N ILE A 19 -7.83 4.46 -11.98
CA ILE A 19 -6.60 3.83 -12.46
C ILE A 19 -5.67 3.53 -11.30
N LEU A 20 -5.47 4.51 -10.42
CA LEU A 20 -4.63 4.30 -9.24
C LEU A 20 -5.15 3.16 -8.38
N TYR A 21 -6.46 3.10 -8.16
CA TYR A 21 -7.04 2.06 -7.31
C TYR A 21 -6.76 0.65 -7.84
N GLU A 22 -6.73 0.46 -9.14
CA GLU A 22 -6.39 -0.84 -9.71
C GLU A 22 -4.97 -1.28 -9.34
N PHE A 23 -4.02 -0.34 -9.32
CA PHE A 23 -2.64 -0.64 -8.91
C PHE A 23 -2.52 -0.90 -7.40
N LEU A 24 -3.48 -0.44 -6.61
CA LEU A 24 -3.46 -0.57 -5.16
C LEU A 24 -4.23 -1.79 -4.65
N SER A 25 -5.16 -2.33 -5.44
CA SER A 25 -6.11 -3.31 -4.95
C SER A 25 -6.10 -4.65 -5.67
N THR A 26 -5.62 -4.71 -6.91
CA THR A 26 -5.63 -5.98 -7.65
C THR A 26 -4.28 -6.68 -7.54
N PRO A 27 -4.27 -8.02 -7.59
CA PRO A 27 -2.99 -8.75 -7.62
C PRO A 27 -2.09 -8.31 -8.77
N ALA A 28 -2.64 -8.16 -9.98
CA ALA A 28 -1.87 -7.72 -11.13
C ALA A 28 -1.29 -6.32 -10.94
N GLY A 29 -2.09 -5.40 -10.39
CA GLY A 29 -1.63 -4.03 -10.13
C GLY A 29 -0.56 -3.97 -9.05
N LEU A 30 -0.76 -4.67 -7.96
CA LEU A 30 0.22 -4.71 -6.86
C LEU A 30 1.53 -5.37 -7.29
N GLN A 31 1.47 -6.33 -8.21
CA GLN A 31 2.65 -6.99 -8.73
C GLN A 31 3.52 -6.06 -9.58
N GLU A 32 2.96 -4.96 -10.06
CA GLU A 32 3.70 -4.00 -10.86
C GLU A 32 4.66 -3.13 -10.03
N TRP A 33 4.39 -2.95 -8.74
CA TRP A 33 5.19 -2.01 -7.95
C TRP A 33 5.45 -2.44 -6.50
N PHE A 34 4.54 -3.20 -5.89
CA PHE A 34 4.60 -3.47 -4.46
C PHE A 34 5.38 -4.75 -4.13
N ALA A 35 5.18 -5.79 -4.93
CA ALA A 35 5.85 -7.07 -4.70
C ALA A 35 6.19 -7.73 -6.03
N ASP A 36 7.15 -8.66 -6.01
CA ASP A 36 7.56 -9.37 -7.23
C ASP A 36 6.48 -10.31 -7.72
N LYS A 37 5.76 -10.92 -6.80
CA LYS A 37 4.65 -11.81 -7.13
C LYS A 37 3.51 -11.60 -6.15
N VAL A 38 2.28 -11.54 -6.68
CA VAL A 38 1.09 -11.35 -5.86
C VAL A 38 0.02 -12.32 -6.32
N ASP A 39 -0.50 -13.13 -5.39
CA ASP A 39 -1.62 -14.02 -5.62
C ASP A 39 -2.73 -13.68 -4.63
N GLU A 40 -3.98 -14.04 -4.98
CA GLU A 40 -5.11 -13.78 -4.11
C GLU A 40 -6.03 -15.00 -4.11
N TRP A 41 -6.50 -15.35 -2.93
CA TRP A 41 -7.44 -16.44 -2.75
C TRP A 41 -8.40 -16.08 -1.60
N GLU A 42 -9.69 -15.96 -1.95
CA GLU A 42 -10.75 -15.68 -0.97
C GLU A 42 -10.44 -14.50 -0.04
N GLY A 43 -9.95 -13.41 -0.61
CA GLY A 43 -9.66 -12.20 0.16
C GLY A 43 -8.32 -12.21 0.87
N VAL A 44 -7.52 -13.28 0.72
CA VAL A 44 -6.18 -13.36 1.29
C VAL A 44 -5.17 -13.17 0.16
N TYR A 45 -4.32 -12.17 0.31
CA TYR A 45 -3.28 -11.86 -0.66
C TYR A 45 -1.96 -12.44 -0.19
N SER A 46 -1.23 -13.06 -1.12
CA SER A 46 0.14 -13.56 -0.86
C SER A 46 1.12 -12.70 -1.63
N PHE A 47 2.05 -12.10 -0.91
CA PHE A 47 3.08 -11.24 -1.51
C PHE A 47 4.44 -11.87 -1.32
N SER A 48 5.25 -11.94 -2.38
CA SER A 48 6.61 -12.44 -2.25
C SER A 48 7.60 -11.51 -2.95
N TRP A 49 8.79 -11.44 -2.36
CA TRP A 49 9.89 -10.63 -2.86
C TRP A 49 11.11 -11.52 -3.03
N GLY A 50 11.69 -11.49 -4.24
CA GLY A 50 12.93 -12.21 -4.52
C GLY A 50 12.87 -13.71 -4.33
N GLY A 51 11.69 -14.32 -4.52
CA GLY A 51 11.54 -15.76 -4.38
C GLY A 51 11.50 -16.27 -2.94
N ALA A 52 11.42 -15.36 -1.97
CA ALA A 52 11.30 -15.74 -0.56
C ALA A 52 9.91 -16.30 -0.26
N THR A 53 9.73 -16.86 0.94
CA THR A 53 8.44 -17.35 1.40
C THR A 53 7.43 -16.21 1.38
N PRO A 54 6.24 -16.42 0.80
CA PRO A 54 5.24 -15.34 0.73
C PRO A 54 4.74 -14.90 2.10
N ASP A 55 4.52 -13.60 2.23
CA ASP A 55 3.80 -13.03 3.37
C ASP A 55 2.34 -12.85 2.98
N LYS A 56 1.45 -13.14 3.90
CA LYS A 56 0.03 -13.09 3.64
C LYS A 56 -0.64 -11.94 4.36
N ALA A 57 -1.58 -11.30 3.66
CA ALA A 57 -2.39 -10.23 4.22
C ALA A 57 -3.83 -10.42 3.78
N GLU A 58 -4.75 -10.06 4.66
CA GLU A 58 -6.16 -10.13 4.33
C GLU A 58 -6.74 -8.71 4.24
N ILE A 59 -7.75 -8.56 3.38
CA ILE A 59 -8.44 -7.28 3.27
C ILE A 59 -9.35 -7.15 4.49
N VAL A 60 -9.19 -6.05 5.24
CA VAL A 60 -10.05 -5.77 6.39
C VAL A 60 -11.08 -4.70 6.10
N ASP A 61 -10.84 -3.85 5.10
CA ASP A 61 -11.82 -2.87 4.65
C ASP A 61 -11.40 -2.32 3.30
N GLN A 62 -12.37 -1.89 2.50
CA GLN A 62 -12.09 -1.28 1.21
C GLN A 62 -13.33 -0.56 0.69
N GLU A 63 -13.07 0.46 -0.13
CA GLU A 63 -14.11 1.15 -0.87
C GLU A 63 -13.53 1.50 -2.23
N GLN A 64 -14.23 1.10 -3.30
CA GLN A 64 -13.72 1.27 -4.67
C GLN A 64 -13.35 2.72 -4.96
N ASP A 65 -12.16 2.91 -5.55
CA ASP A 65 -11.59 4.20 -5.94
C ASP A 65 -11.28 5.13 -4.75
N LYS A 66 -11.40 4.64 -3.52
CA LYS A 66 -11.16 5.44 -2.32
C LYS A 66 -10.09 4.91 -1.40
N PHE A 67 -10.16 3.64 -1.02
CA PHE A 67 -9.13 3.06 -0.17
C PHE A 67 -9.20 1.54 -0.12
N ILE A 68 -8.09 0.93 0.30
CA ILE A 68 -8.04 -0.49 0.64
C ILE A 68 -7.10 -0.65 1.83
N ARG A 69 -7.54 -1.42 2.83
CA ARG A 69 -6.79 -1.66 4.06
C ARG A 69 -6.52 -3.13 4.21
N PHE A 70 -5.25 -3.46 4.46
CA PHE A 70 -4.79 -4.84 4.63
C PHE A 70 -4.27 -5.06 6.03
N HIS A 71 -4.40 -6.30 6.53
CA HIS A 71 -3.81 -6.73 7.78
C HIS A 71 -2.88 -7.92 7.48
N TRP A 72 -1.59 -7.78 7.84
CA TRP A 72 -0.66 -8.90 7.72
C TRP A 72 -1.07 -9.98 8.71
N THR A 73 -1.20 -11.23 8.25
CA THR A 73 -1.70 -12.31 9.12
C THR A 73 -0.77 -12.64 10.28
N HIS A 74 0.51 -12.27 10.16
CA HIS A 74 1.50 -12.53 11.22
C HIS A 74 1.68 -11.38 12.20
N THR A 75 0.95 -10.27 12.04
CA THR A 75 1.08 -9.12 12.93
C THR A 75 -0.04 -9.10 13.98
N GLU A 76 0.10 -8.23 14.96
CA GLU A 76 -0.87 -8.11 16.04
C GLU A 76 -2.19 -7.55 15.52
N LYS A 77 -3.27 -7.93 16.17
CA LYS A 77 -4.60 -7.42 15.86
C LYS A 77 -4.63 -5.91 16.03
N GLY A 78 -5.21 -5.23 15.06
CA GLY A 78 -5.28 -3.76 15.06
C GLY A 78 -4.21 -3.09 14.24
N GLU A 79 -3.15 -3.81 13.84
CA GLU A 79 -2.16 -3.28 12.93
C GLU A 79 -2.61 -3.50 11.49
N TYR A 80 -2.31 -2.54 10.63
CA TYR A 80 -2.71 -2.62 9.22
C TYR A 80 -1.79 -1.76 8.38
N PHE A 81 -1.84 -1.95 7.07
CA PHE A 81 -1.35 -0.95 6.12
C PHE A 81 -2.48 -0.59 5.18
N GLU A 82 -2.51 0.66 4.76
CA GLU A 82 -3.65 1.17 4.00
C GLU A 82 -3.18 2.07 2.86
N PHE A 83 -3.84 1.92 1.72
CA PHE A 83 -3.67 2.81 0.59
C PHE A 83 -4.97 3.59 0.44
N LYS A 84 -4.90 4.91 0.56
CA LYS A 84 -6.05 5.78 0.47
C LYS A 84 -5.84 6.79 -0.64
N ILE A 85 -6.92 7.09 -1.36
CA ILE A 85 -6.90 8.06 -2.46
C ILE A 85 -7.72 9.27 -2.05
N ALA A 86 -7.11 10.45 -2.17
CA ALA A 86 -7.79 11.70 -1.89
C ALA A 86 -7.60 12.64 -3.08
N LYS A 87 -8.38 13.70 -3.13
CA LYS A 87 -8.22 14.75 -4.13
C LYS A 87 -8.11 16.10 -3.43
N THR A 88 -7.24 16.96 -3.94
CA THR A 88 -7.17 18.32 -3.44
C THR A 88 -8.34 19.12 -4.03
N GLU A 89 -8.95 19.96 -3.21
CA GLU A 89 -10.11 20.75 -3.66
C GLU A 89 -9.73 21.78 -4.73
N ILE A 90 -8.56 22.37 -4.59
CA ILE A 90 -8.16 23.49 -5.45
C ILE A 90 -7.76 23.03 -6.85
N SER A 91 -6.98 21.94 -6.95
CA SER A 91 -6.43 21.52 -8.24
C SER A 91 -6.98 20.18 -8.72
N SER A 92 -7.85 19.55 -7.95
CA SER A 92 -8.37 18.19 -8.22
C SER A 92 -7.24 17.18 -8.41
N GLN A 93 -6.09 17.43 -7.78
CA GLN A 93 -4.94 16.54 -7.89
C GLN A 93 -5.16 15.28 -7.06
N THR A 94 -4.82 14.13 -7.64
CA THR A 94 -4.90 12.86 -6.93
C THR A 94 -3.75 12.73 -5.93
N ILE A 95 -4.08 12.35 -4.70
CA ILE A 95 -3.10 12.14 -3.63
C ILE A 95 -3.19 10.69 -3.17
N LEU A 96 -2.05 10.01 -3.13
CA LEU A 96 -1.96 8.68 -2.52
C LEU A 96 -1.49 8.84 -1.08
N ILE A 97 -2.27 8.32 -0.15
CA ILE A 97 -1.94 8.36 1.27
C ILE A 97 -1.67 6.93 1.73
N ILE A 98 -0.46 6.67 2.19
CA ILE A 98 -0.08 5.36 2.69
C ILE A 98 0.03 5.44 4.20
N SER A 99 -0.69 4.56 4.90
CA SER A 99 -0.62 4.43 6.35
C SER A 99 -0.06 3.07 6.70
N ASP A 100 0.82 3.02 7.69
CA ASP A 100 1.45 1.77 8.12
C ASP A 100 1.85 1.91 9.58
N PHE A 101 2.21 0.79 10.19
CA PHE A 101 2.67 0.74 11.58
C PHE A 101 4.12 0.32 11.64
N ALA A 102 4.90 0.98 12.48
CA ALA A 102 6.29 0.62 12.74
C ALA A 102 6.70 1.09 14.13
N GLU A 103 7.74 0.51 14.67
CA GLU A 103 8.30 1.00 15.91
C GLU A 103 8.92 2.38 15.65
N LYS A 104 8.90 3.23 16.66
CA LYS A 104 9.33 4.63 16.54
C LYS A 104 10.70 4.76 15.86
N ASN A 105 11.64 3.91 16.25
CA ASN A 105 12.99 3.97 15.70
C ASN A 105 13.12 3.38 14.29
N GLU A 106 12.04 2.76 13.78
CA GLU A 106 12.04 2.16 12.44
C GLU A 106 11.21 2.96 11.43
N ILE A 107 10.47 3.97 11.89
CA ILE A 107 9.58 4.75 11.01
C ILE A 107 10.34 5.36 9.84
N LYS A 108 11.53 5.90 10.09
CA LYS A 108 12.33 6.51 9.04
C LYS A 108 12.71 5.50 7.95
N ASP A 109 13.18 4.33 8.36
CA ASP A 109 13.56 3.28 7.41
C ASP A 109 12.37 2.75 6.64
N GLN A 110 11.26 2.53 7.33
CA GLN A 110 10.03 2.07 6.68
C GLN A 110 9.49 3.12 5.72
N SER A 111 9.57 4.39 6.07
CA SER A 111 9.16 5.47 5.18
C SER A 111 9.98 5.51 3.90
N GLN A 112 11.30 5.30 4.02
CA GLN A 112 12.18 5.26 2.86
C GLN A 112 11.88 4.08 1.95
N LEU A 113 11.54 2.94 2.54
CA LEU A 113 11.15 1.76 1.78
C LEU A 113 9.86 2.03 0.99
N TRP A 114 8.86 2.62 1.63
CA TRP A 114 7.63 3.02 0.94
C TRP A 114 7.89 4.00 -0.19
N GLU A 115 8.74 4.99 0.05
CA GLU A 115 9.11 5.97 -0.97
C GLU A 115 9.75 5.30 -2.18
N SER A 116 10.61 4.32 -1.94
CA SER A 116 11.25 3.56 -3.01
C SER A 116 10.23 2.77 -3.83
N GLN A 117 9.29 2.12 -3.17
CA GLN A 117 8.24 1.36 -3.84
C GLN A 117 7.31 2.28 -4.63
N VAL A 118 6.98 3.44 -4.09
CA VAL A 118 6.11 4.40 -4.78
C VAL A 118 6.80 4.95 -6.03
N LYS A 119 8.12 5.05 -6.04
CA LYS A 119 8.85 5.40 -7.26
C LYS A 119 8.58 4.40 -8.37
N ASP A 120 8.56 3.12 -8.05
CA ASP A 120 8.24 2.08 -9.04
C ASP A 120 6.80 2.23 -9.54
N LEU A 121 5.88 2.55 -8.62
CA LEU A 121 4.49 2.82 -9.00
C LEU A 121 4.42 3.99 -9.98
N PHE A 122 5.13 5.07 -9.71
CA PHE A 122 5.15 6.23 -10.61
C PHE A 122 5.66 5.86 -11.99
N HIS A 123 6.69 5.04 -12.07
CA HIS A 123 7.20 4.56 -13.35
C HIS A 123 6.13 3.81 -14.14
N ARG A 124 5.38 2.95 -13.47
CA ARG A 124 4.32 2.17 -14.12
C ARG A 124 3.16 3.06 -14.58
N LEU A 125 2.88 4.11 -13.82
CA LEU A 125 1.79 5.04 -14.15
C LEU A 125 2.20 6.10 -15.19
N GLY A 126 3.48 6.21 -15.51
CA GLY A 126 3.97 7.26 -16.39
C GLY A 126 3.98 8.62 -15.71
N SER A 127 4.09 8.63 -14.42
CA SER A 127 3.95 9.82 -13.58
C SER A 127 5.29 10.38 -13.16
#